data_ddfc89632aa0b5420aa3832ea1f93189
#
_entry.id   ddfc89632aa0b5420aa3832ea1f93189
#
_cell.length_a   1.000
_cell.length_b   1.000
_cell.length_c   1.000
_cell.angle_alpha   90.00
_cell.angle_beta   90.00
_cell.angle_gamma   90.00
#
_symmetry.space_group_name_H-M   'P 1'
#
loop_
_entity.id
_entity.type
_entity.pdbx_description
1 polymer ?
#
loop_
_entity_poly.entity_id
_entity_poly.type
_entity_poly.pdbx_seq_one_letter_code
_entity_poly.pdbx_strand_id
1 'polypeptide(L)'
;ALNNGDADYGVLPIENSSAGDVTGVYDILLENDVCMVGEVFVKVEHCLLGCPGSKIKDIELVLSHPQGLMQCTPYLEKLDVKKVSVENTAIAAERVAREKIMTQAAIASRRAAKLYGLDILDAGINFDKNNVTRFVILSKKRQYTQNANKISISFSLLHESGTLYNILSHFLYNDLNLSHIESVPLISI
;
A
#
# COMPACT_ATOMS: atom_id res chain seq x y z
N ALA A 1 6.81 2.08 18.56
CA ALA A 1 5.58 1.66 19.23
C ALA A 1 5.66 0.19 19.64
N LEU A 2 5.76 -0.79 18.72
CA LEU A 2 5.87 -2.22 19.08
C LEU A 2 7.07 -2.49 20.00
N ASN A 3 8.24 -1.93 19.69
CA ASN A 3 9.47 -2.14 20.48
C ASN A 3 9.36 -1.59 21.92
N ASN A 4 8.61 -0.52 22.10
CA ASN A 4 8.41 0.14 23.40
C ASN A 4 7.21 -0.43 24.18
N GLY A 5 6.42 -1.35 23.58
CA GLY A 5 5.21 -1.88 24.22
C GLY A 5 4.01 -0.93 24.18
N ASP A 6 4.07 0.13 23.38
CA ASP A 6 2.95 1.09 23.21
C ASP A 6 1.81 0.52 22.35
N ALA A 7 2.09 -0.57 21.64
CA ALA A 7 1.12 -1.27 20.80
C ALA A 7 1.39 -2.80 20.83
N ASP A 8 0.34 -3.59 20.79
CA ASP A 8 0.43 -5.06 20.70
C ASP A 8 0.68 -5.55 19.29
N TYR A 9 0.16 -4.80 18.29
CA TYR A 9 0.27 -5.13 16.87
C TYR A 9 0.69 -3.93 16.05
N GLY A 10 1.46 -4.20 14.99
CA GLY A 10 1.78 -3.26 13.91
C GLY A 10 1.16 -3.73 12.60
N VAL A 11 0.85 -2.80 11.71
CA VAL A 11 0.36 -3.14 10.36
C VAL A 11 1.20 -2.36 9.36
N LEU A 12 1.86 -3.06 8.44
CA LEU A 12 2.66 -2.45 7.38
C LEU A 12 2.20 -2.93 5.99
N PRO A 13 2.11 -2.03 4.99
CA PRO A 13 1.94 -2.45 3.60
C PRO A 13 3.22 -3.13 3.14
N ILE A 14 3.14 -4.29 2.49
CA ILE A 14 4.31 -5.01 2.00
C ILE A 14 4.35 -5.09 0.47
N GLU A 15 3.18 -5.13 -0.14
CA GLU A 15 3.04 -5.31 -1.58
C GLU A 15 1.77 -4.64 -2.08
N ASN A 16 1.83 -4.07 -3.29
CA ASN A 16 0.65 -3.59 -4.01
C ASN A 16 0.62 -4.23 -5.40
N SER A 17 -0.51 -4.77 -5.81
CA SER A 17 -0.65 -5.52 -7.07
C SER A 17 -0.35 -4.70 -8.33
N SER A 18 -0.46 -3.36 -8.25
CA SER A 18 -0.20 -2.45 -9.37
C SER A 18 1.16 -1.74 -9.28
N ALA A 19 1.75 -1.65 -8.09
CA ALA A 19 3.00 -0.90 -7.84
C ALA A 19 4.17 -1.80 -7.43
N GLY A 20 3.91 -3.09 -7.12
CA GLY A 20 4.91 -4.02 -6.64
C GLY A 20 5.20 -3.88 -5.14
N ASP A 21 6.38 -4.28 -4.74
CA ASP A 21 6.82 -4.27 -3.34
C ASP A 21 6.97 -2.85 -2.79
N VAL A 22 6.64 -2.71 -1.50
CA VAL A 22 6.79 -1.43 -0.80
C VAL A 22 8.24 -1.29 -0.33
N THR A 23 8.95 -0.34 -0.91
CA THR A 23 10.37 -0.10 -0.64
C THR A 23 10.64 0.10 0.86
N GLY A 24 11.70 -0.54 1.36
CA GLY A 24 12.21 -0.37 2.72
C GLY A 24 11.45 -1.13 3.81
N VAL A 25 10.34 -1.81 3.50
CA VAL A 25 9.58 -2.56 4.51
C VAL A 25 10.32 -3.80 4.96
N TYR A 26 11.00 -4.49 4.05
CA TYR A 26 11.81 -5.67 4.40
C TYR A 26 12.98 -5.29 5.31
N ASP A 27 13.63 -4.13 5.09
CA ASP A 27 14.68 -3.63 5.97
C ASP A 27 14.17 -3.41 7.39
N ILE A 28 13.00 -2.76 7.52
CA ILE A 28 12.35 -2.56 8.82
C ILE A 28 12.07 -3.90 9.52
N LEU A 29 11.63 -4.92 8.77
CA LEU A 29 11.35 -6.25 9.31
C LEU A 29 12.62 -6.96 9.78
N LEU A 30 13.73 -6.79 9.06
CA LEU A 30 15.03 -7.39 9.40
C LEU A 30 15.71 -6.70 10.59
N GLU A 31 15.56 -5.38 10.71
CA GLU A 31 16.16 -4.58 11.78
C GLU A 31 15.43 -4.69 13.11
N ASN A 32 14.20 -5.19 13.11
CA ASN A 32 13.37 -5.26 14.30
C ASN A 32 13.01 -6.69 14.69
N ASP A 33 13.03 -6.99 15.98
CA ASP A 33 12.61 -8.28 16.54
C ASP A 33 11.08 -8.38 16.55
N VAL A 34 10.49 -8.58 15.39
CA VAL A 34 9.05 -8.72 15.18
C VAL A 34 8.74 -9.92 14.30
N CYS A 35 7.57 -10.51 14.51
CA CYS A 35 7.09 -11.64 13.74
C CYS A 35 5.87 -11.24 12.91
N MET A 36 5.79 -11.71 11.68
CA MET A 36 4.53 -11.65 10.91
C MET A 36 3.57 -12.69 11.48
N VAL A 37 2.43 -12.24 11.97
CA VAL A 37 1.42 -13.08 12.61
C VAL A 37 0.12 -13.15 11.83
N GLY A 38 0.01 -12.38 10.74
CA GLY A 38 -1.14 -12.39 9.84
C GLY A 38 -0.94 -11.49 8.63
N GLU A 39 -1.89 -11.57 7.73
CA GLU A 39 -1.96 -10.69 6.55
C GLU A 39 -3.40 -10.26 6.29
N VAL A 40 -3.55 -9.11 5.67
CA VAL A 40 -4.84 -8.58 5.21
C VAL A 40 -4.68 -7.93 3.83
N PHE A 41 -5.67 -8.17 2.98
CA PHE A 41 -5.73 -7.60 1.65
C PHE A 41 -6.76 -6.49 1.61
N VAL A 42 -6.35 -5.29 1.19
CA VAL A 42 -7.22 -4.12 1.09
C VAL A 42 -7.34 -3.72 -0.37
N LYS A 43 -8.55 -3.78 -0.89
CA LYS A 43 -8.83 -3.28 -2.24
C LYS A 43 -8.67 -1.77 -2.28
N VAL A 44 -7.88 -1.28 -3.24
CA VAL A 44 -7.68 0.15 -3.49
C VAL A 44 -8.70 0.63 -4.51
N GLU A 45 -9.61 1.48 -4.06
CA GLU A 45 -10.58 2.15 -4.92
C GLU A 45 -10.37 3.67 -4.81
N HIS A 46 -10.01 4.29 -5.91
CA HIS A 46 -9.89 5.74 -6.00
C HIS A 46 -11.21 6.37 -6.44
N CYS A 47 -11.59 7.44 -5.73
CA CYS A 47 -12.74 8.25 -6.06
C CYS A 47 -12.30 9.69 -6.35
N LEU A 48 -13.01 10.36 -7.26
CA LEU A 48 -12.91 11.80 -7.44
C LEU A 48 -13.83 12.46 -6.41
N LEU A 49 -13.26 13.27 -5.54
CA LEU A 49 -13.95 13.92 -4.42
C LEU A 49 -13.96 15.43 -4.63
N GLY A 50 -15.12 16.05 -4.52
CA GLY A 50 -15.27 17.50 -4.61
C GLY A 50 -16.04 18.08 -3.41
N CYS A 51 -16.08 19.39 -3.29
CA CYS A 51 -16.92 20.05 -2.32
C CYS A 51 -18.41 19.71 -2.57
N PRO A 52 -19.24 19.70 -1.54
CA PRO A 52 -20.69 19.49 -1.73
C PRO A 52 -21.27 20.43 -2.77
N GLY A 53 -21.92 19.83 -3.80
CA GLY A 53 -22.48 20.57 -4.93
C GLY A 53 -21.55 20.82 -6.10
N SER A 54 -20.25 20.47 -6.03
CA SER A 54 -19.33 20.50 -7.18
C SER A 54 -19.80 19.57 -8.29
N LYS A 55 -19.49 19.91 -9.53
CA LYS A 55 -19.81 19.07 -10.71
C LYS A 55 -18.54 18.73 -11.45
N ILE A 56 -18.44 17.49 -11.94
CA ILE A 56 -17.25 16.98 -12.65
C ILE A 56 -16.82 17.92 -13.79
N LYS A 57 -17.77 18.44 -14.55
CA LYS A 57 -17.51 19.32 -15.70
C LYS A 57 -16.88 20.67 -15.34
N ASP A 58 -17.00 21.08 -14.08
CA ASP A 58 -16.50 22.37 -13.59
C ASP A 58 -15.14 22.21 -12.87
N ILE A 59 -14.62 20.99 -12.76
CA ILE A 59 -13.32 20.72 -12.12
C ILE A 59 -12.17 21.13 -13.07
N GLU A 60 -11.29 21.95 -12.56
CA GLU A 60 -10.09 22.45 -13.27
C GLU A 60 -8.78 21.92 -12.65
N LEU A 61 -8.83 21.52 -11.37
CA LEU A 61 -7.64 21.10 -10.63
C LEU A 61 -7.92 19.85 -9.82
N VAL A 62 -7.03 18.85 -9.92
CA VAL A 62 -7.11 17.60 -9.14
C VAL A 62 -5.83 17.39 -8.33
N LEU A 63 -6.01 17.17 -7.02
CA LEU A 63 -4.94 16.91 -6.07
C LEU A 63 -4.92 15.43 -5.67
N SER A 64 -3.73 14.84 -5.57
CA SER A 64 -3.53 13.52 -4.95
C SER A 64 -2.04 13.23 -4.73
N HIS A 65 -1.75 12.07 -4.11
CA HIS A 65 -0.42 11.49 -4.12
C HIS A 65 0.00 11.14 -5.57
N PRO A 66 1.29 11.28 -5.94
CA PRO A 66 1.76 10.96 -7.30
C PRO A 66 1.27 9.61 -7.84
N GLN A 67 1.32 8.57 -7.01
CA GLN A 67 0.84 7.23 -7.37
C GLN A 67 -0.67 7.20 -7.66
N GLY A 68 -1.49 7.93 -6.85
CA GLY A 68 -2.93 8.04 -7.08
C GLY A 68 -3.25 8.75 -8.40
N LEU A 69 -2.52 9.83 -8.73
CA LEU A 69 -2.63 10.51 -10.02
C LEU A 69 -2.26 9.59 -11.19
N MET A 70 -1.15 8.85 -11.05
CA MET A 70 -0.69 7.90 -12.07
C MET A 70 -1.72 6.79 -12.30
N GLN A 71 -2.27 6.20 -11.24
CA GLN A 71 -3.28 5.15 -11.33
C GLN A 71 -4.61 5.61 -11.91
N CYS A 72 -4.86 6.91 -11.98
CA CYS A 72 -6.06 7.49 -12.57
C CYS A 72 -5.80 8.25 -13.88
N THR A 73 -4.60 8.15 -14.47
CA THR A 73 -4.20 8.90 -15.66
C THR A 73 -5.22 8.81 -16.80
N PRO A 74 -5.70 7.62 -17.24
CA PRO A 74 -6.65 7.53 -18.35
C PRO A 74 -8.00 8.22 -18.09
N TYR A 75 -8.38 8.33 -16.82
CA TYR A 75 -9.57 9.06 -16.42
C TYR A 75 -9.35 10.57 -16.43
N LEU A 76 -8.22 11.03 -15.88
CA LEU A 76 -7.87 12.44 -15.79
C LEU A 76 -7.60 13.09 -17.14
N GLU A 77 -7.07 12.33 -18.11
CA GLU A 77 -6.85 12.80 -19.48
C GLU A 77 -8.16 13.15 -20.20
N LYS A 78 -9.25 12.46 -19.87
CA LYS A 78 -10.59 12.76 -20.42
C LYS A 78 -11.19 14.03 -19.84
N LEU A 79 -10.76 14.45 -18.65
CA LEU A 79 -11.27 15.64 -17.98
C LEU A 79 -10.46 16.92 -18.32
N ASP A 80 -9.27 16.77 -18.92
CA ASP A 80 -8.36 17.88 -19.25
C ASP A 80 -8.08 18.84 -18.07
N VAL A 81 -7.75 18.26 -16.92
CA VAL A 81 -7.55 18.99 -15.66
C VAL A 81 -6.08 19.13 -15.29
N LYS A 82 -5.75 20.20 -14.57
CA LYS A 82 -4.44 20.36 -13.94
C LYS A 82 -4.27 19.34 -12.80
N LYS A 83 -3.06 18.81 -12.64
CA LYS A 83 -2.72 17.80 -11.62
C LYS A 83 -1.73 18.41 -10.64
N VAL A 84 -1.99 18.27 -9.34
CA VAL A 84 -1.09 18.73 -8.27
C VAL A 84 -0.79 17.57 -7.33
N SER A 85 0.49 17.28 -7.15
CA SER A 85 0.95 16.25 -6.22
C SER A 85 1.01 16.78 -4.79
N VAL A 86 0.55 15.96 -3.85
CA VAL A 86 0.63 16.18 -2.41
C VAL A 86 1.15 14.91 -1.72
N GLU A 87 1.52 15.01 -0.45
CA GLU A 87 2.16 13.92 0.30
C GLU A 87 1.35 12.62 0.34
N ASN A 88 0.02 12.71 0.49
CA ASN A 88 -0.85 11.55 0.46
C ASN A 88 -2.28 11.90 0.05
N THR A 89 -3.09 10.89 -0.27
CA THR A 89 -4.46 11.05 -0.75
C THR A 89 -5.40 11.66 0.30
N ALA A 90 -5.18 11.41 1.59
CA ALA A 90 -6.01 11.97 2.66
C ALA A 90 -5.76 13.48 2.83
N ILE A 91 -4.50 13.92 2.75
CA ILE A 91 -4.13 15.35 2.74
C ILE A 91 -4.75 16.06 1.53
N ALA A 92 -4.80 15.41 0.36
CA ALA A 92 -5.50 15.96 -0.80
C ALA A 92 -6.99 16.24 -0.49
N ALA A 93 -7.68 15.25 0.07
CA ALA A 93 -9.09 15.40 0.45
C ALA A 93 -9.31 16.45 1.54
N GLU A 94 -8.47 16.46 2.58
CA GLU A 94 -8.50 17.47 3.64
C GLU A 94 -8.33 18.88 3.07
N ARG A 95 -7.38 19.05 2.15
CA ARG A 95 -7.11 20.35 1.52
C ARG A 95 -8.31 20.84 0.73
N VAL A 96 -8.92 20.02 -0.12
CA VAL A 96 -10.12 20.38 -0.88
C VAL A 96 -11.28 20.77 0.07
N ALA A 97 -11.49 20.01 1.14
CA ALA A 97 -12.53 20.31 2.14
C ALA A 97 -12.29 21.65 2.88
N ARG A 98 -11.02 21.95 3.17
CA ARG A 98 -10.63 23.20 3.87
C ARG A 98 -10.73 24.43 2.96
N GLU A 99 -10.22 24.31 1.72
CA GLU A 99 -10.19 25.44 0.77
C GLU A 99 -11.55 25.78 0.20
N LYS A 100 -12.45 24.80 0.12
CA LYS A 100 -13.84 24.95 -0.36
C LYS A 100 -13.96 25.58 -1.76
N ILE A 101 -12.99 25.31 -2.62
CA ILE A 101 -12.97 25.79 -4.01
C ILE A 101 -13.72 24.78 -4.87
N MET A 102 -14.84 25.20 -5.47
CA MET A 102 -15.76 24.33 -6.21
C MET A 102 -15.16 23.70 -7.48
N THR A 103 -14.10 24.32 -8.03
CA THR A 103 -13.39 23.83 -9.22
C THR A 103 -12.19 22.92 -8.88
N GLN A 104 -12.01 22.60 -7.59
CA GLN A 104 -10.99 21.67 -7.13
C GLN A 104 -11.57 20.34 -6.71
N ALA A 105 -10.84 19.26 -6.99
CA ALA A 105 -11.17 17.91 -6.56
C ALA A 105 -9.94 17.18 -6.02
N ALA A 106 -10.16 16.15 -5.24
CA ALA A 106 -9.12 15.24 -4.76
C ALA A 106 -9.36 13.82 -5.28
N ILE A 107 -8.30 13.08 -5.56
CA ILE A 107 -8.39 11.63 -5.69
C ILE A 107 -8.03 11.03 -4.32
N ALA A 108 -9.02 10.37 -3.71
CA ALA A 108 -8.85 9.70 -2.43
C ALA A 108 -9.89 8.57 -2.26
N SER A 109 -9.92 7.95 -1.07
CA SER A 109 -10.83 6.86 -0.75
C SER A 109 -12.24 7.36 -0.41
N ARG A 110 -13.25 6.48 -0.51
CA ARG A 110 -14.61 6.73 0.02
C ARG A 110 -14.60 7.11 1.50
N ARG A 111 -13.67 6.54 2.28
CA ARG A 111 -13.50 6.87 3.69
C ARG A 111 -13.10 8.34 3.88
N ALA A 112 -12.18 8.83 3.05
CA ALA A 112 -11.77 10.24 3.09
C ALA A 112 -12.94 11.18 2.75
N ALA A 113 -13.79 10.84 1.76
CA ALA A 113 -14.99 11.59 1.45
C ALA A 113 -15.89 11.76 2.69
N LYS A 114 -16.18 10.64 3.37
CA LYS A 114 -17.01 10.64 4.59
C LYS A 114 -16.35 11.43 5.73
N LEU A 115 -15.04 11.29 5.91
CA LEU A 115 -14.30 11.95 7.00
C LEU A 115 -14.29 13.48 6.85
N TYR A 116 -14.08 13.95 5.62
CA TYR A 116 -13.91 15.38 5.33
C TYR A 116 -15.19 16.06 4.78
N GLY A 117 -16.31 15.33 4.71
CA GLY A 117 -17.58 15.88 4.24
C GLY A 117 -17.58 16.29 2.77
N LEU A 118 -16.87 15.52 1.92
CA LEU A 118 -16.82 15.74 0.49
C LEU A 118 -17.81 14.84 -0.25
N ASP A 119 -18.33 15.32 -1.37
CA ASP A 119 -19.13 14.53 -2.29
C ASP A 119 -18.24 13.63 -3.16
N ILE A 120 -18.68 12.40 -3.37
CA ILE A 120 -18.06 11.50 -4.36
C ILE A 120 -18.66 11.87 -5.72
N LEU A 121 -17.86 12.56 -6.53
CA LEU A 121 -18.24 12.96 -7.89
C LEU A 121 -18.21 11.76 -8.85
N ASP A 122 -17.22 10.88 -8.69
CA ASP A 122 -17.09 9.61 -9.43
C ASP A 122 -16.31 8.60 -8.59
N ALA A 123 -16.57 7.30 -8.82
CA ALA A 123 -16.00 6.23 -8.02
C ALA A 123 -15.32 5.16 -8.89
N GLY A 124 -14.28 4.53 -8.33
CA GLY A 124 -13.54 3.50 -9.03
C GLY A 124 -12.86 4.04 -10.29
N ILE A 125 -12.26 5.22 -10.23
CA ILE A 125 -11.64 5.91 -11.38
C ILE A 125 -10.25 5.40 -11.72
N ASN A 126 -9.66 4.52 -10.89
CA ASN A 126 -8.38 3.88 -11.17
C ASN A 126 -8.49 2.91 -12.35
N PHE A 127 -7.45 2.85 -13.19
CA PHE A 127 -7.43 1.99 -14.39
C PHE A 127 -7.44 0.50 -14.03
N ASP A 128 -6.73 0.10 -12.98
CA ASP A 128 -6.73 -1.26 -12.47
C ASP A 128 -7.82 -1.44 -11.40
N LYS A 129 -8.89 -2.16 -11.78
CA LYS A 129 -10.01 -2.46 -10.89
C LYS A 129 -9.69 -3.53 -9.84
N ASN A 130 -8.61 -4.27 -10.04
CA ASN A 130 -8.14 -5.33 -9.17
C ASN A 130 -6.98 -4.89 -8.28
N ASN A 131 -6.72 -3.57 -8.21
CA ASN A 131 -5.68 -3.02 -7.35
C ASN A 131 -5.93 -3.38 -5.88
N VAL A 132 -5.00 -4.12 -5.31
CA VAL A 132 -5.04 -4.59 -3.92
C VAL A 132 -3.70 -4.32 -3.26
N THR A 133 -3.73 -3.79 -2.05
CA THR A 133 -2.55 -3.71 -1.19
C THR A 133 -2.59 -4.82 -0.15
N ARG A 134 -1.53 -5.58 -0.07
CA ARG A 134 -1.29 -6.58 0.96
C ARG A 134 -0.58 -5.93 2.13
N PHE A 135 -1.17 -6.07 3.31
CA PHE A 135 -0.59 -5.64 4.57
C PHE A 135 -0.22 -6.86 5.40
N VAL A 136 0.87 -6.77 6.13
CA VAL A 136 1.27 -7.76 7.14
C VAL A 136 0.99 -7.23 8.53
N ILE A 137 0.52 -8.13 9.39
CA ILE A 137 0.29 -7.86 10.80
C ILE A 137 1.50 -8.36 11.56
N LEU A 138 2.09 -7.48 12.35
CA LEU A 138 3.31 -7.71 13.10
C LEU A 138 3.02 -7.77 14.60
N SER A 139 3.73 -8.63 15.31
CA SER A 139 3.75 -8.69 16.78
C SER A 139 5.14 -9.08 17.27
N LYS A 140 5.49 -8.67 18.48
CA LYS A 140 6.67 -9.20 19.19
C LYS A 140 6.50 -10.63 19.66
N LYS A 141 5.25 -11.04 19.90
CA LYS A 141 4.95 -12.40 20.33
C LYS A 141 4.66 -13.27 19.11
N ARG A 142 5.35 -14.39 19.01
CA ARG A 142 5.04 -15.42 18.01
C ARG A 142 3.65 -15.97 18.30
N GLN A 143 2.74 -15.78 17.36
CA GLN A 143 1.37 -16.24 17.45
C GLN A 143 0.98 -16.83 16.10
N TYR A 144 0.28 -17.95 16.13
CA TYR A 144 -0.29 -18.57 14.93
C TYR A 144 -1.58 -19.27 15.28
N THR A 145 -2.48 -19.33 14.33
CA THR A 145 -3.72 -20.10 14.44
C THR A 145 -3.50 -21.51 13.89
N GLN A 146 -4.36 -22.44 14.27
CA GLN A 146 -4.32 -23.81 13.72
C GLN A 146 -4.50 -23.85 12.19
N ASN A 147 -5.11 -22.81 11.61
CA ASN A 147 -5.33 -22.66 10.17
C ASN A 147 -4.22 -21.87 9.48
N ALA A 148 -3.11 -21.59 10.16
CA ALA A 148 -1.98 -20.91 9.54
C ALA A 148 -1.42 -21.77 8.39
N ASN A 149 -1.35 -21.19 7.19
CA ASN A 149 -0.95 -21.88 5.96
C ASN A 149 0.20 -21.20 5.23
N LYS A 150 0.77 -20.15 5.82
CA LYS A 150 1.93 -19.44 5.30
C LYS A 150 2.95 -19.19 6.40
N ILE A 151 4.21 -19.19 6.02
CA ILE A 151 5.33 -18.81 6.86
C ILE A 151 6.24 -17.84 6.09
N SER A 152 6.74 -16.84 6.79
CA SER A 152 7.80 -15.97 6.26
C SER A 152 9.11 -16.33 6.92
N ILE A 153 10.15 -16.56 6.11
CA ILE A 153 11.47 -16.98 6.56
C ILE A 153 12.48 -15.97 6.01
N SER A 154 13.37 -15.51 6.87
CA SER A 154 14.55 -14.74 6.48
C SER A 154 15.78 -15.56 6.79
N PHE A 155 16.72 -15.59 5.84
CA PHE A 155 18.01 -16.26 6.00
C PHE A 155 19.10 -15.51 5.24
N SER A 156 20.32 -15.60 5.73
CA SER A 156 21.50 -15.09 5.03
C SER A 156 22.25 -16.23 4.35
N LEU A 157 22.80 -15.94 3.18
CA LEU A 157 23.59 -16.87 2.40
C LEU A 157 25.03 -16.39 2.26
N LEU A 158 25.97 -17.33 2.26
CA LEU A 158 27.34 -17.04 1.85
C LEU A 158 27.36 -16.63 0.38
N HIS A 159 28.22 -15.68 0.03
CA HIS A 159 28.38 -15.23 -1.36
C HIS A 159 29.27 -16.22 -2.15
N GLU A 160 28.74 -17.41 -2.38
CA GLU A 160 29.39 -18.50 -3.06
C GLU A 160 28.51 -19.11 -4.14
N SER A 161 29.11 -19.70 -5.14
CA SER A 161 28.41 -20.37 -6.23
C SER A 161 27.58 -21.55 -5.70
N GLY A 162 26.27 -21.56 -6.06
CA GLY A 162 25.38 -22.67 -5.72
C GLY A 162 24.66 -22.55 -4.38
N THR A 163 24.98 -21.60 -3.49
CA THR A 163 24.36 -21.45 -2.18
C THR A 163 22.85 -21.22 -2.28
N LEU A 164 22.39 -20.36 -3.19
CA LEU A 164 20.96 -20.14 -3.43
C LEU A 164 20.26 -21.40 -3.94
N TYR A 165 20.89 -22.13 -4.87
CA TYR A 165 20.34 -23.39 -5.37
C TYR A 165 20.20 -24.42 -4.24
N ASN A 166 21.19 -24.54 -3.39
CA ASN A 166 21.19 -25.49 -2.28
C ASN A 166 20.04 -25.19 -1.31
N ILE A 167 19.83 -23.94 -0.92
CA ILE A 167 18.72 -23.61 -0.01
C ILE A 167 17.35 -23.84 -0.67
N LEU A 168 17.20 -23.47 -1.95
CA LEU A 168 15.95 -23.68 -2.69
C LEU A 168 15.64 -25.17 -2.88
N SER A 169 16.64 -26.03 -2.98
CA SER A 169 16.43 -27.47 -3.08
C SER A 169 15.74 -28.06 -1.84
N HIS A 170 15.96 -27.50 -0.64
CA HIS A 170 15.26 -27.93 0.56
C HIS A 170 13.75 -27.67 0.50
N PHE A 171 13.32 -26.57 -0.12
CA PHE A 171 11.90 -26.32 -0.33
C PHE A 171 11.29 -27.33 -1.30
N LEU A 172 12.00 -27.62 -2.40
CA LEU A 172 11.58 -28.61 -3.38
C LEU A 172 11.43 -30.02 -2.75
N TYR A 173 12.44 -30.48 -2.03
CA TYR A 173 12.45 -31.83 -1.44
C TYR A 173 11.43 -32.01 -0.29
N ASN A 174 10.95 -30.90 0.27
CA ASN A 174 9.91 -30.93 1.31
C ASN A 174 8.53 -30.52 0.79
N ASP A 175 8.35 -30.46 -0.53
CA ASP A 175 7.08 -30.08 -1.18
C ASP A 175 6.52 -28.74 -0.69
N LEU A 176 7.43 -27.78 -0.46
CA LEU A 176 7.08 -26.43 -0.01
C LEU A 176 7.06 -25.46 -1.18
N ASN A 177 5.90 -24.88 -1.45
CA ASN A 177 5.77 -23.87 -2.51
C ASN A 177 6.18 -22.50 -2.00
N LEU A 178 7.00 -21.78 -2.79
CA LEU A 178 7.37 -20.39 -2.54
C LEU A 178 6.39 -19.47 -3.26
N SER A 179 5.64 -18.68 -2.52
CA SER A 179 4.70 -17.70 -3.08
C SER A 179 5.34 -16.34 -3.32
N HIS A 180 6.45 -16.04 -2.65
CA HIS A 180 7.23 -14.82 -2.80
C HIS A 180 8.68 -15.08 -2.41
N ILE A 181 9.62 -14.47 -3.10
CA ILE A 181 11.05 -14.45 -2.77
C ILE A 181 11.60 -13.06 -3.05
N GLU A 182 12.29 -12.50 -2.08
CA GLU A 182 12.92 -11.18 -2.16
C GLU A 182 14.37 -11.26 -1.70
N SER A 183 15.24 -10.56 -2.38
CA SER A 183 16.65 -10.45 -2.02
C SER A 183 16.96 -9.05 -1.52
N VAL A 184 17.37 -8.95 -0.28
CA VAL A 184 17.71 -7.68 0.38
C VAL A 184 19.23 -7.67 0.64
N PRO A 185 19.97 -6.64 0.23
CA PRO A 185 21.38 -6.52 0.57
C PRO A 185 21.55 -6.45 2.08
N LEU A 186 22.41 -7.29 2.64
CA LEU A 186 22.86 -7.10 4.04
C LEU A 186 23.79 -5.89 4.06
N ILE A 187 23.34 -4.81 4.64
CA ILE A 187 24.22 -3.69 4.96
C ILE A 187 25.09 -4.17 6.11
N SER A 188 26.37 -4.44 5.79
CA SER A 188 27.35 -4.77 6.81
C SER A 188 27.44 -3.60 7.79
N ILE A 189 27.04 -3.81 9.04
CA ILE A 189 27.24 -2.89 10.15
C ILE A 189 28.71 -3.00 10.60
#